data_710899093b05228e3e6e6c90e3629f62
#
_entry.id   710899093b05228e3e6e6c90e3629f62
#
_cell.length_a   1.000
_cell.length_b   1.000
_cell.length_c   1.000
_cell.angle_alpha   90.00
_cell.angle_beta   90.00
_cell.angle_gamma   90.00
#
_symmetry.space_group_name_H-M   'P 1'
#
loop_
_entity.id
_entity.type
_entity.pdbx_description
1 polymer ?
#
loop_
_entity_poly.entity_id
_entity_poly.type
_entity_poly.pdbx_seq_one_letter_code
_entity_poly.pdbx_strand_id
1 'polypeptide(L)'
;MEQDIAAQVVGLGGATDFSLWKLFLRADFVVKFVIILLIAASIFSWALIFDKFKLFKNINKSIIDFEKNFWKAKSAESFNNSLPANSKDPAILIFKIAMAELIKTKRQSSAVQTARVSRMLEIATDDEMKKVEKNFTFLATIAVSYTHLTLPTTPYV
;
A
#
# COMPACT_ATOMS: atom_id res chain seq x y z
N MET A 1 -19.22 -42.26 40.44
CA MET A 1 -18.09 -42.23 39.49
C MET A 1 -18.21 -41.16 38.40
N GLU A 2 -19.38 -40.92 37.77
CA GLU A 2 -19.53 -39.88 36.77
C GLU A 2 -19.48 -38.45 37.34
N GLN A 3 -19.91 -38.23 38.58
CA GLN A 3 -19.88 -36.91 39.23
C GLN A 3 -18.47 -36.44 39.61
N ASP A 4 -17.56 -37.37 39.89
CA ASP A 4 -16.17 -37.04 40.24
C ASP A 4 -15.35 -36.64 39.01
N ILE A 5 -15.67 -37.19 37.83
CA ILE A 5 -15.00 -36.82 36.55
C ILE A 5 -15.44 -35.41 36.10
N ALA A 6 -16.74 -35.08 36.27
CA ALA A 6 -17.24 -33.75 35.95
C ALA A 6 -16.63 -32.66 36.85
N ALA A 7 -16.44 -32.93 38.14
CA ALA A 7 -15.78 -32.01 39.07
C ALA A 7 -14.30 -31.80 38.76
N GLN A 8 -13.61 -32.83 38.25
CA GLN A 8 -12.22 -32.75 37.86
C GLN A 8 -12.00 -31.96 36.55
N VAL A 9 -12.95 -32.06 35.60
CA VAL A 9 -12.93 -31.26 34.34
C VAL A 9 -13.24 -29.79 34.62
N VAL A 10 -14.14 -29.48 35.56
CA VAL A 10 -14.44 -28.09 35.97
C VAL A 10 -13.30 -27.51 36.81
N GLY A 11 -12.55 -28.31 37.56
CA GLY A 11 -11.38 -27.87 38.32
C GLY A 11 -10.17 -27.46 37.41
N LEU A 12 -10.13 -27.96 36.19
CA LEU A 12 -9.13 -27.51 35.19
C LEU A 12 -9.46 -26.17 34.54
N GLY A 13 -10.67 -25.63 34.74
CA GLY A 13 -11.09 -24.31 34.33
C GLY A 13 -10.79 -23.20 35.35
N GLY A 14 -10.22 -23.52 36.51
CA GLY A 14 -9.86 -22.61 37.57
C GLY A 14 -8.44 -22.05 37.38
N ALA A 15 -8.36 -20.82 36.94
CA ALA A 15 -7.24 -19.89 37.12
C ALA A 15 -5.83 -20.43 36.72
N THR A 16 -5.69 -20.93 35.52
CA THR A 16 -4.43 -20.65 34.84
C THR A 16 -4.45 -19.15 34.50
N ASP A 17 -3.93 -18.34 35.42
CA ASP A 17 -3.44 -17.01 35.07
C ASP A 17 -2.35 -17.19 33.99
N PHE A 18 -2.78 -17.53 32.78
CA PHE A 18 -1.98 -17.40 31.56
C PHE A 18 -1.77 -15.91 31.30
N SER A 19 -1.11 -15.28 32.24
CA SER A 19 -0.58 -13.95 32.02
C SER A 19 0.47 -14.11 30.94
N LEU A 20 0.09 -13.80 29.69
CA LEU A 20 1.03 -13.73 28.56
C LEU A 20 2.29 -12.95 28.95
N TRP A 21 2.13 -12.01 29.87
CA TRP A 21 3.21 -11.23 30.46
C TRP A 21 4.16 -12.05 31.32
N LYS A 22 3.64 -12.96 32.19
CA LYS A 22 4.48 -13.87 32.98
C LYS A 22 5.21 -14.87 32.08
N LEU A 23 4.54 -15.36 31.02
CA LEU A 23 5.15 -16.25 30.03
C LEU A 23 6.30 -15.54 29.28
N PHE A 24 6.10 -14.29 28.85
CA PHE A 24 7.12 -13.48 28.22
C PHE A 24 8.32 -13.23 29.14
N LEU A 25 8.08 -12.90 30.42
CA LEU A 25 9.16 -12.67 31.37
C LEU A 25 9.99 -13.94 31.66
N ARG A 26 9.36 -15.11 31.62
CA ARG A 26 10.00 -16.40 31.88
C ARG A 26 10.64 -17.02 30.64
N ALA A 27 10.37 -16.48 29.45
CA ALA A 27 10.91 -16.94 28.18
C ALA A 27 12.44 -16.71 28.11
N ASP A 28 13.11 -17.58 27.37
CA ASP A 28 14.54 -17.46 27.08
C ASP A 28 14.83 -16.19 26.24
N PHE A 29 16.08 -15.72 26.30
CA PHE A 29 16.52 -14.50 25.58
C PHE A 29 16.20 -14.55 24.10
N VAL A 30 16.40 -15.71 23.45
CA VAL A 30 16.11 -15.92 22.01
C VAL A 30 14.63 -15.71 21.72
N VAL A 31 13.75 -16.27 22.55
CA VAL A 31 12.29 -16.15 22.39
C VAL A 31 11.85 -14.69 22.57
N LYS A 32 12.38 -13.99 23.55
CA LYS A 32 12.11 -12.56 23.76
C LYS A 32 12.51 -11.74 22.53
N PHE A 33 13.69 -11.99 21.98
CA PHE A 33 14.17 -11.29 20.78
C PHE A 33 13.23 -11.51 19.58
N VAL A 34 12.81 -12.76 19.35
CA VAL A 34 11.87 -13.08 18.25
C VAL A 34 10.53 -12.38 18.44
N ILE A 35 9.98 -12.38 19.65
CA ILE A 35 8.70 -11.69 19.93
C ILE A 35 8.82 -10.18 19.67
N ILE A 36 9.88 -9.55 20.15
CA ILE A 36 10.11 -8.11 19.92
C ILE A 36 10.23 -7.81 18.43
N LEU A 37 10.95 -8.64 17.69
CA LEU A 37 11.11 -8.50 16.24
C LEU A 37 9.77 -8.62 15.49
N LEU A 38 8.93 -9.58 15.90
CA LEU A 38 7.59 -9.75 15.33
C LEU A 38 6.68 -8.55 15.62
N ILE A 39 6.71 -8.02 16.84
CA ILE A 39 5.95 -6.82 17.21
C ILE A 39 6.42 -5.63 16.39
N ALA A 40 7.74 -5.44 16.26
CA ALA A 40 8.30 -4.35 15.45
C ALA A 40 7.90 -4.47 13.97
N ALA A 41 7.96 -5.66 13.39
CA ALA A 41 7.51 -5.92 12.03
C ALA A 41 6.01 -5.65 11.85
N SER A 42 5.19 -6.01 12.84
CA SER A 42 3.76 -5.73 12.85
C SER A 42 3.47 -4.23 12.86
N ILE A 43 4.11 -3.48 13.75
CA ILE A 43 3.95 -2.01 13.82
C ILE A 43 4.39 -1.36 12.52
N PHE A 44 5.51 -1.79 11.94
CA PHE A 44 6.00 -1.28 10.67
C PHE A 44 5.02 -1.56 9.52
N SER A 45 4.45 -2.76 9.46
CA SER A 45 3.42 -3.11 8.47
C SER A 45 2.19 -2.21 8.58
N TRP A 46 1.70 -1.96 9.80
CA TRP A 46 0.58 -1.04 10.01
C TRP A 46 0.92 0.40 9.59
N ALA A 47 2.12 0.87 9.88
CA ALA A 47 2.57 2.20 9.45
C ALA A 47 2.54 2.35 7.93
N LEU A 48 3.02 1.33 7.19
CA LEU A 48 2.95 1.30 5.73
C LEU A 48 1.51 1.28 5.21
N ILE A 49 0.62 0.51 5.82
CA ILE A 49 -0.79 0.45 5.44
C ILE A 49 -1.45 1.83 5.60
N PHE A 50 -1.25 2.50 6.74
CA PHE A 50 -1.81 3.83 6.98
C PHE A 50 -1.25 4.89 6.03
N ASP A 51 0.05 4.85 5.75
CA ASP A 51 0.69 5.76 4.79
C ASP A 51 0.09 5.59 3.39
N LYS A 52 -0.04 4.35 2.92
CA LYS A 52 -0.65 4.04 1.63
C LYS A 52 -2.14 4.38 1.57
N PHE A 53 -2.88 4.11 2.61
CA PHE A 53 -4.30 4.48 2.67
C PHE A 53 -4.49 6.00 2.56
N LYS A 54 -3.66 6.79 3.27
CA LYS A 54 -3.66 8.25 3.18
C LYS A 54 -3.27 8.73 1.78
N LEU A 55 -2.25 8.10 1.18
CA LEU A 55 -1.81 8.40 -0.18
C LEU A 55 -2.95 8.18 -1.19
N PHE A 56 -3.59 7.01 -1.17
CA PHE A 56 -4.70 6.69 -2.07
C PHE A 56 -5.90 7.64 -1.89
N LYS A 57 -6.24 7.96 -0.65
CA LYS A 57 -7.32 8.92 -0.37
C LYS A 57 -7.00 10.30 -0.95
N ASN A 58 -5.77 10.76 -0.82
CA ASN A 58 -5.34 12.04 -1.36
C ASN A 58 -5.34 12.04 -2.89
N ILE A 59 -4.81 10.99 -3.53
CA ILE A 59 -4.80 10.84 -4.99
C ILE A 59 -6.22 10.82 -5.53
N ASN A 60 -7.12 10.04 -4.94
CA ASN A 60 -8.50 9.96 -5.39
C ASN A 60 -9.23 11.31 -5.28
N LYS A 61 -9.03 12.02 -4.18
CA LYS A 61 -9.57 13.39 -4.02
C LYS A 61 -9.02 14.32 -5.09
N SER A 62 -7.72 14.28 -5.32
CA SER A 62 -7.06 15.12 -6.31
C SER A 62 -7.52 14.86 -7.72
N ILE A 63 -7.74 13.60 -8.11
CA ILE A 63 -8.28 13.22 -9.42
C ILE A 63 -9.69 13.80 -9.61
N ILE A 64 -10.57 13.68 -8.61
CA ILE A 64 -11.93 14.22 -8.66
C ILE A 64 -11.90 15.75 -8.80
N ASP A 65 -11.07 16.43 -8.02
CA ASP A 65 -10.92 17.88 -8.07
C ASP A 65 -10.32 18.33 -9.41
N PHE A 66 -9.35 17.59 -9.94
CA PHE A 66 -8.75 17.82 -11.26
C PHE A 66 -9.80 17.70 -12.37
N GLU A 67 -10.54 16.60 -12.41
CA GLU A 67 -11.59 16.34 -13.40
C GLU A 67 -12.65 17.45 -13.39
N LYS A 68 -13.14 17.81 -12.21
CA LYS A 68 -14.14 18.86 -12.04
C LYS A 68 -13.63 20.23 -12.54
N ASN A 69 -12.39 20.55 -12.30
CA ASN A 69 -11.78 21.81 -12.73
C ASN A 69 -11.46 21.80 -14.23
N PHE A 70 -11.05 20.65 -14.76
CA PHE A 70 -10.78 20.48 -16.20
C PHE A 70 -12.04 20.72 -17.03
N TRP A 71 -13.16 20.11 -16.66
CA TRP A 71 -14.44 20.30 -17.39
C TRP A 71 -15.04 21.71 -17.25
N LYS A 72 -14.63 22.47 -16.26
CA LYS A 72 -15.02 23.88 -16.11
C LYS A 72 -14.16 24.84 -16.93
N ALA A 73 -12.99 24.40 -17.35
CA ALA A 73 -12.06 25.23 -18.08
C ALA A 73 -12.51 25.45 -19.54
N LYS A 74 -12.27 26.63 -20.08
CA LYS A 74 -12.66 27.00 -21.46
C LYS A 74 -11.79 26.28 -22.50
N SER A 75 -10.56 25.95 -22.18
CA SER A 75 -9.62 25.22 -23.05
C SER A 75 -8.56 24.51 -22.24
N ALA A 76 -7.97 23.45 -22.81
CA ALA A 76 -6.87 22.71 -22.19
C ALA A 76 -5.63 23.60 -21.93
N GLU A 77 -5.34 24.55 -22.82
CA GLU A 77 -4.23 25.50 -22.64
C GLU A 77 -4.47 26.44 -21.46
N SER A 78 -5.69 27.00 -21.35
CA SER A 78 -6.07 27.86 -20.22
C SER A 78 -5.97 27.10 -18.90
N PHE A 79 -6.42 25.85 -18.88
CA PHE A 79 -6.32 24.99 -17.71
C PHE A 79 -4.87 24.70 -17.34
N ASN A 80 -4.03 24.34 -18.31
CA ASN A 80 -2.61 24.08 -18.08
C ASN A 80 -1.89 25.28 -17.44
N ASN A 81 -2.23 26.50 -17.86
CA ASN A 81 -1.64 27.73 -17.32
C ASN A 81 -2.13 28.05 -15.89
N SER A 82 -3.30 27.56 -15.51
CA SER A 82 -3.84 27.72 -14.15
C SER A 82 -3.27 26.73 -13.13
N LEU A 83 -2.60 25.67 -13.61
CA LEU A 83 -2.05 24.63 -12.75
C LEU A 83 -0.70 25.03 -12.14
N PRO A 84 -0.43 24.70 -10.87
CA PRO A 84 0.83 25.00 -10.22
C PRO A 84 2.02 24.36 -10.95
N ALA A 85 3.11 25.13 -11.09
CA ALA A 85 4.30 24.67 -11.83
C ALA A 85 4.94 23.42 -11.20
N ASN A 86 4.99 23.37 -9.86
CA ASN A 86 5.64 22.33 -9.06
C ASN A 86 4.61 21.50 -8.28
N SER A 87 3.65 20.87 -8.98
CA SER A 87 2.73 19.95 -8.34
C SER A 87 3.36 18.57 -8.17
N LYS A 88 3.12 17.95 -7.00
CA LYS A 88 3.43 16.53 -6.75
C LYS A 88 2.23 15.61 -7.07
N ASP A 89 1.17 16.18 -7.58
CA ASP A 89 -0.05 15.49 -7.92
C ASP A 89 0.13 14.70 -9.22
N PRO A 90 -0.06 13.38 -9.21
CA PRO A 90 0.10 12.55 -10.41
C PRO A 90 -0.76 12.98 -11.59
N ALA A 91 -2.03 13.35 -11.34
CA ALA A 91 -2.93 13.78 -12.39
C ALA A 91 -2.44 15.05 -13.11
N ILE A 92 -1.97 16.03 -12.35
CA ILE A 92 -1.41 17.27 -12.88
C ILE A 92 -0.11 17.00 -13.64
N LEU A 93 0.76 16.12 -13.12
CA LEU A 93 2.02 15.76 -13.76
C LEU A 93 1.78 15.10 -15.12
N ILE A 94 0.92 14.08 -15.16
CA ILE A 94 0.57 13.35 -16.38
C ILE A 94 -0.05 14.31 -17.42
N PHE A 95 -0.96 15.17 -16.99
CA PHE A 95 -1.58 16.16 -17.86
C PHE A 95 -0.56 17.15 -18.45
N LYS A 96 0.37 17.66 -17.65
CA LYS A 96 1.43 18.57 -18.13
C LYS A 96 2.35 17.92 -19.14
N ILE A 97 2.72 16.66 -18.95
CA ILE A 97 3.52 15.87 -19.89
C ILE A 97 2.76 15.75 -21.23
N ALA A 98 1.48 15.39 -21.17
CA ALA A 98 0.63 15.32 -22.36
C ALA A 98 0.51 16.65 -23.11
N MET A 99 0.29 17.74 -22.37
CA MET A 99 0.22 19.09 -22.96
C MET A 99 1.53 19.54 -23.56
N ALA A 100 2.65 19.26 -22.91
CA ALA A 100 3.97 19.57 -23.46
C ALA A 100 4.23 18.83 -24.79
N GLU A 101 3.84 17.57 -24.89
CA GLU A 101 3.97 16.79 -26.12
C GLU A 101 2.98 17.26 -27.20
N LEU A 102 1.77 17.62 -26.83
CA LEU A 102 0.77 18.19 -27.73
C LEU A 102 1.29 19.47 -28.38
N ILE A 103 1.90 20.37 -27.62
CA ILE A 103 2.47 21.63 -28.12
C ILE A 103 3.65 21.35 -29.07
N LYS A 104 4.54 20.41 -28.73
CA LYS A 104 5.67 20.02 -29.58
C LYS A 104 5.23 19.45 -30.92
N THR A 105 4.14 18.73 -30.94
CA THR A 105 3.64 18.01 -32.12
C THR A 105 2.58 18.77 -32.89
N LYS A 106 2.29 20.02 -32.54
CA LYS A 106 1.24 20.88 -33.16
C LYS A 106 1.35 21.01 -34.69
N ARG A 107 2.55 20.83 -35.24
CA ARG A 107 2.81 20.91 -36.70
C ARG A 107 2.76 19.56 -37.44
N GLN A 108 2.52 18.48 -36.72
CA GLN A 108 2.46 17.12 -37.28
C GLN A 108 1.02 16.71 -37.63
N SER A 109 0.86 15.62 -38.40
CA SER A 109 -0.47 15.11 -38.70
C SER A 109 -1.19 14.66 -37.43
N SER A 110 -2.51 14.78 -37.39
CA SER A 110 -3.34 14.41 -36.23
C SER A 110 -3.09 12.98 -35.76
N ALA A 111 -2.90 12.04 -36.69
CA ALA A 111 -2.62 10.65 -36.35
C ALA A 111 -1.29 10.47 -35.59
N VAL A 112 -0.23 11.13 -36.06
CA VAL A 112 1.10 11.12 -35.42
C VAL A 112 1.06 11.79 -34.06
N GLN A 113 0.35 12.93 -33.97
CA GLN A 113 0.17 13.64 -32.71
C GLN A 113 -0.52 12.78 -31.68
N THR A 114 -1.64 12.14 -32.03
CA THR A 114 -2.39 11.26 -31.12
C THR A 114 -1.54 10.08 -30.65
N ALA A 115 -0.83 9.42 -31.57
CA ALA A 115 0.02 8.28 -31.24
C ALA A 115 1.15 8.66 -30.25
N ARG A 116 1.78 9.82 -30.47
CA ARG A 116 2.84 10.31 -29.57
C ARG A 116 2.32 10.71 -28.19
N VAL A 117 1.20 11.43 -28.14
CA VAL A 117 0.58 11.82 -26.87
C VAL A 117 0.14 10.58 -26.09
N SER A 118 -0.50 9.60 -26.74
CA SER A 118 -0.87 8.33 -26.09
C SER A 118 0.34 7.59 -25.51
N ARG A 119 1.45 7.55 -26.28
CA ARG A 119 2.68 6.90 -25.81
C ARG A 119 3.29 7.62 -24.61
N MET A 120 3.29 8.95 -24.60
CA MET A 120 3.79 9.73 -23.47
C MET A 120 2.88 9.60 -22.24
N LEU A 121 1.57 9.52 -22.42
CA LEU A 121 0.62 9.24 -21.34
C LEU A 121 0.87 7.87 -20.71
N GLU A 122 1.07 6.85 -21.53
CA GLU A 122 1.39 5.49 -21.05
C GLU A 122 2.67 5.47 -20.20
N ILE A 123 3.75 6.07 -20.71
CA ILE A 123 5.02 6.17 -19.98
C ILE A 123 4.87 6.96 -18.68
N ALA A 124 4.18 8.09 -18.70
CA ALA A 124 3.98 8.92 -17.53
C ALA A 124 3.13 8.22 -16.46
N THR A 125 2.11 7.48 -16.88
CA THR A 125 1.25 6.70 -15.98
C THR A 125 2.02 5.54 -15.34
N ASP A 126 2.83 4.82 -16.12
CA ASP A 126 3.68 3.73 -15.62
C ASP A 126 4.71 4.25 -14.59
N ASP A 127 5.30 5.41 -14.84
CA ASP A 127 6.27 6.03 -13.93
C ASP A 127 5.63 6.47 -12.61
N GLU A 128 4.43 7.04 -12.65
CA GLU A 128 3.67 7.37 -11.42
C GLU A 128 3.19 6.11 -10.68
N MET A 129 2.79 5.05 -11.40
CA MET A 129 2.40 3.78 -10.81
C MET A 129 3.55 3.13 -10.05
N LYS A 130 4.76 3.10 -10.63
CA LYS A 130 5.98 2.60 -9.98
C LYS A 130 6.30 3.32 -8.68
N LYS A 131 6.03 4.62 -8.60
CA LYS A 131 6.21 5.39 -7.34
C LYS A 131 5.25 4.94 -6.25
N VAL A 132 4.01 4.63 -6.62
CA VAL A 132 3.01 4.09 -5.68
C VAL A 132 3.38 2.69 -5.21
N GLU A 133 3.90 1.85 -6.13
CA GLU A 133 4.26 0.46 -5.85
C GLU A 133 5.55 0.28 -5.04
N LYS A 134 6.37 1.30 -4.93
CA LYS A 134 7.74 1.24 -4.39
C LYS A 134 7.90 0.45 -3.07
N ASN A 135 6.89 0.39 -2.22
CA ASN A 135 6.97 -0.31 -0.94
C ASN A 135 6.17 -1.62 -0.90
N PHE A 136 5.43 -1.97 -1.97
CA PHE A 136 4.67 -3.21 -1.98
C PHE A 136 5.57 -4.46 -2.09
N THR A 137 6.69 -4.34 -2.77
CA THR A 137 7.69 -5.42 -2.88
C THR A 137 8.20 -5.85 -1.51
N PHE A 138 8.42 -4.92 -0.60
CA PHE A 138 8.83 -5.22 0.77
C PHE A 138 7.73 -5.98 1.55
N LEU A 139 6.47 -5.55 1.44
CA LEU A 139 5.34 -6.24 2.05
C LEU A 139 5.15 -7.65 1.49
N ALA A 140 5.32 -7.83 0.17
CA ALA A 140 5.28 -9.14 -0.47
C ALA A 140 6.39 -10.06 0.05
N THR A 141 7.60 -9.56 0.25
CA THR A 141 8.72 -10.33 0.79
C THR A 141 8.45 -10.80 2.21
N ILE A 142 7.88 -9.95 3.07
CA ILE A 142 7.47 -10.33 4.42
C ILE A 142 6.39 -11.42 4.39
N ALA A 143 5.37 -11.26 3.54
CA ALA A 143 4.28 -12.23 3.42
C ALA A 143 4.79 -13.60 2.97
N VAL A 144 5.70 -13.65 1.99
CA VAL A 144 6.32 -14.90 1.50
C VAL A 144 7.18 -15.55 2.60
N SER A 145 7.96 -14.76 3.33
CA SER A 145 8.77 -15.29 4.45
C SER A 145 7.90 -15.91 5.53
N TYR A 146 6.73 -15.32 5.80
CA TYR A 146 5.79 -15.86 6.80
C TYR A 146 5.16 -17.18 6.35
N THR A 147 4.79 -17.31 5.08
CA THR A 147 4.23 -18.56 4.54
C THR A 147 5.27 -19.69 4.53
N HIS A 148 6.52 -19.41 4.23
CA HIS A 148 7.60 -20.41 4.31
C HIS A 148 7.95 -20.83 5.73
N LEU A 149 7.82 -19.93 6.71
CA LEU A 149 8.09 -20.24 8.11
C LEU A 149 6.95 -21.04 8.76
N THR A 150 5.71 -20.88 8.28
CA THR A 150 4.53 -21.55 8.85
C THR A 150 4.21 -22.89 8.17
N LEU A 151 4.90 -23.26 7.12
CA LEU A 151 4.61 -24.43 6.26
C LEU A 151 5.42 -25.72 6.53
N PRO A 152 6.06 -26.01 7.62
CA PRO A 152 6.46 -27.37 7.83
C PRO A 152 6.06 -27.90 9.18
N THR A 153 4.82 -28.31 9.35
CA THR A 153 4.49 -29.32 10.35
C THR A 153 3.18 -30.05 9.97
N THR A 154 3.11 -30.58 8.75
CA THR A 154 2.30 -31.78 8.56
C THR A 154 3.23 -32.95 8.71
N PRO A 155 3.21 -33.67 9.85
CA PRO A 155 3.85 -34.97 9.91
C PRO A 155 3.09 -35.86 8.92
N TYR A 156 3.80 -36.40 7.96
CA TYR A 156 3.29 -37.49 7.15
C TYR A 156 3.06 -38.68 8.12
N VAL A 157 1.82 -39.05 8.32
CA VAL A 157 1.44 -40.34 8.90
C VAL A 157 1.28 -41.31 7.75
#